data_6616760264035794850f1e54954bffc6
#
_entry.id   6616760264035794850f1e54954bffc6
#
_cell.length_a   1.000
_cell.length_b   1.000
_cell.length_c   1.000
_cell.angle_alpha   90.00
_cell.angle_beta   90.00
_cell.angle_gamma   90.00
#
_symmetry.space_group_name_H-M   'P 1'
#
loop_
_entity.id
_entity.type
_entity.pdbx_description
1 polymer ?
#
loop_
_entity_poly.entity_id
_entity_poly.type
_entity_poly.pdbx_seq_one_letter_code
_entity_poly.pdbx_strand_id
1 'polypeptide(L)'
;LNKEYARNDLKRFLDKMRRHYKKLEKELKYIAVAEYGKVSMHFHMVVNGGVLPEEINKIWGHGRVGLRVLDDSGDYIKLADYLIKQTRKTYNDPEKAVFKKRWCSSRNLKEPEVETNIVKADSWREYPKAPKGYMIIPDSIEYGVSEITGYPYQYYRMIKIPDKKQKEKKRYVKNNIRHPAQC
;
A
#
# COMPACT_ATOMS: atom_id res chain seq x y z
N LEU A 1 25.54 -8.34 -5.82
CA LEU A 1 25.10 -7.55 -4.64
C LEU A 1 24.73 -8.52 -3.53
N ASN A 2 25.36 -8.37 -2.36
CA ASN A 2 25.07 -9.28 -1.24
C ASN A 2 23.72 -8.88 -0.60
N LYS A 3 22.73 -9.78 -0.62
CA LYS A 3 21.40 -9.58 -0.03
C LYS A 3 21.44 -9.25 1.47
N GLU A 4 22.48 -9.70 2.18
CA GLU A 4 22.65 -9.42 3.60
C GLU A 4 23.01 -7.95 3.85
N TYR A 5 23.85 -7.35 3.01
CA TYR A 5 24.12 -5.90 3.10
C TYR A 5 22.84 -5.10 2.86
N ALA A 6 22.10 -5.42 1.80
CA ALA A 6 20.83 -4.73 1.51
C ALA A 6 19.82 -4.87 2.67
N ARG A 7 19.74 -6.06 3.27
CA ARG A 7 18.89 -6.29 4.47
C ARG A 7 19.34 -5.47 5.67
N ASN A 8 20.64 -5.38 5.90
CA ASN A 8 21.19 -4.62 7.02
C ASN A 8 21.01 -3.11 6.81
N ASP A 9 21.16 -2.62 5.59
CA ASP A 9 20.94 -1.22 5.25
C ASP A 9 19.47 -0.83 5.44
N LEU A 10 18.54 -1.65 4.98
CA LEU A 10 17.12 -1.42 5.24
C LEU A 10 16.79 -1.45 6.73
N LYS A 11 17.36 -2.39 7.49
CA LYS A 11 17.19 -2.46 8.94
C LYS A 11 17.66 -1.17 9.62
N ARG A 12 18.87 -0.73 9.30
CA ARG A 12 19.44 0.54 9.82
C ARG A 12 18.57 1.74 9.46
N PHE A 13 18.08 1.77 8.22
CA PHE A 13 17.16 2.81 7.78
C PHE A 13 15.88 2.82 8.60
N LEU A 14 15.22 1.68 8.76
CA LEU A 14 14.00 1.56 9.55
C LEU A 14 14.21 1.94 11.02
N ASP A 15 15.34 1.60 11.60
CA ASP A 15 15.67 1.97 12.98
C ASP A 15 15.90 3.48 13.15
N LYS A 16 16.53 4.12 12.16
CA LYS A 16 16.65 5.58 12.10
C LYS A 16 15.29 6.26 11.91
N MET A 17 14.46 5.74 11.00
CA MET A 17 13.10 6.23 10.76
C MET A 17 12.23 6.13 12.02
N ARG A 18 12.24 5.00 12.74
CA ARG A 18 11.51 4.86 14.03
C ARG A 18 11.93 5.90 15.04
N ARG A 19 13.24 6.15 15.17
CA ARG A 19 13.77 7.19 16.08
C ARG A 19 13.31 8.59 15.64
N HIS A 20 13.29 8.85 14.34
CA HIS A 20 12.84 10.13 13.81
C HIS A 20 11.33 10.34 14.05
N TYR A 21 10.50 9.33 13.75
CA TYR A 21 9.06 9.38 14.03
C TYR A 21 8.76 9.56 15.52
N LYS A 22 9.52 8.89 16.40
CA LYS A 22 9.38 9.06 17.87
C LYS A 22 9.63 10.50 18.31
N LYS A 23 10.62 11.20 17.73
CA LYS A 23 10.86 12.63 18.01
C LYS A 23 9.70 13.54 17.58
N LEU A 24 8.90 13.10 16.60
CA LEU A 24 7.70 13.79 16.12
C LEU A 24 6.44 13.34 16.86
N GLU A 25 6.58 12.58 17.95
CA GLU A 25 5.47 11.98 18.71
C GLU A 25 4.54 11.12 17.84
N LYS A 26 5.09 10.43 16.84
CA LYS A 26 4.40 9.57 15.90
C LYS A 26 4.98 8.18 15.89
N GLU A 27 4.17 7.22 15.45
CA GLU A 27 4.62 5.86 15.19
C GLU A 27 4.86 5.65 13.69
N LEU A 28 5.98 5.04 13.35
CA LEU A 28 6.25 4.64 11.98
C LEU A 28 5.38 3.43 11.62
N LYS A 29 4.59 3.57 10.56
CA LYS A 29 3.84 2.49 9.91
C LYS A 29 4.37 2.33 8.50
N TYR A 30 4.67 1.09 8.11
CA TYR A 30 5.22 0.83 6.78
C TYR A 30 4.90 -0.58 6.27
N ILE A 31 4.92 -0.70 4.95
CA ILE A 31 5.05 -1.95 4.20
C ILE A 31 6.23 -1.75 3.26
N ALA A 32 7.15 -2.70 3.20
CA ALA A 32 8.32 -2.65 2.35
C ALA A 32 8.49 -3.95 1.56
N VAL A 33 8.90 -3.82 0.31
CA VAL A 33 9.22 -4.91 -0.60
C VAL A 33 10.59 -4.67 -1.22
N ALA A 34 11.30 -5.76 -1.52
CA ALA A 34 12.59 -5.71 -2.17
C ALA A 34 12.47 -6.16 -3.63
N GLU A 35 13.11 -5.44 -4.52
CA GLU A 35 13.22 -5.75 -5.94
C GLU A 35 14.70 -5.76 -6.34
N TYR A 36 15.16 -6.84 -6.95
CA TYR A 36 16.48 -6.88 -7.56
C TYR A 36 16.36 -6.41 -9.01
N GLY A 37 16.82 -5.18 -9.25
CA GLY A 37 16.93 -4.61 -10.59
C GLY A 37 18.07 -5.25 -11.40
N LYS A 38 18.35 -4.69 -12.57
CA LYS A 38 19.43 -5.21 -13.44
C LYS A 38 20.82 -5.18 -12.78
N VAL A 39 21.07 -4.20 -11.94
CA VAL A 39 22.40 -3.93 -11.36
C VAL A 39 22.36 -3.76 -9.83
N SER A 40 21.23 -3.39 -9.26
CA SER A 40 21.14 -3.03 -7.84
C SER A 40 19.82 -3.49 -7.20
N MET A 41 19.85 -3.61 -5.88
CA MET A 41 18.67 -3.85 -5.07
C MET A 41 17.92 -2.54 -4.88
N HIS A 42 16.60 -2.57 -5.07
CA HIS A 42 15.67 -1.48 -4.79
C HIS A 42 14.70 -1.87 -3.69
N PHE A 43 14.33 -0.91 -2.87
CA PHE A 43 13.27 -1.08 -1.89
C PHE A 43 12.11 -0.16 -2.27
N HIS A 44 10.93 -0.75 -2.41
CA HIS A 44 9.69 0.00 -2.54
C HIS A 44 8.98 -0.01 -1.21
N MET A 45 8.56 1.16 -0.74
CA MET A 45 7.94 1.29 0.57
C MET A 45 6.70 2.16 0.52
N VAL A 46 5.68 1.74 1.25
CA VAL A 46 4.57 2.61 1.64
C VAL A 46 4.78 2.95 3.10
N VAL A 47 4.82 4.22 3.42
CA VAL A 47 5.00 4.72 4.79
C VAL A 47 3.91 5.74 5.13
N ASN A 48 3.55 5.84 6.41
CA ASN A 48 2.67 6.90 6.83
C ASN A 48 3.36 8.27 6.74
N GLY A 49 2.61 9.33 6.46
CA GLY A 49 3.13 10.68 6.30
C GLY A 49 3.64 11.30 7.59
N GLY A 50 4.24 12.47 7.45
CA GLY A 50 4.70 13.30 8.57
C GLY A 50 6.21 13.49 8.67
N VAL A 51 6.96 13.02 7.68
CA VAL A 51 8.39 13.26 7.52
C VAL A 51 8.64 13.89 6.16
N LEU A 52 9.49 14.88 6.09
CA LEU A 52 9.82 15.56 4.84
C LEU A 52 10.68 14.69 3.92
N PRO A 53 10.53 14.81 2.60
CA PRO A 53 11.32 14.07 1.63
C PRO A 53 12.83 14.18 1.83
N GLU A 54 13.31 15.37 2.15
CA GLU A 54 14.72 15.65 2.38
C GLU A 54 15.27 14.91 3.60
N GLU A 55 14.46 14.76 4.64
CA GLU A 55 14.81 14.02 5.84
C GLU A 55 14.89 12.53 5.57
N ILE A 56 13.95 11.98 4.82
CA ILE A 56 13.97 10.56 4.40
C ILE A 56 15.23 10.28 3.59
N ASN A 57 15.58 11.17 2.68
CA ASN A 57 16.77 11.03 1.84
C ASN A 57 18.06 11.06 2.67
N LYS A 58 18.17 11.99 3.64
CA LYS A 58 19.29 12.05 4.59
C LYS A 58 19.39 10.79 5.46
N ILE A 59 18.26 10.27 5.92
CA ILE A 59 18.22 9.08 6.77
C ILE A 59 18.64 7.84 5.97
N TRP A 60 18.24 7.73 4.70
CA TRP A 60 18.63 6.61 3.84
C TRP A 60 20.13 6.58 3.59
N GLY A 61 20.70 7.61 3.00
CA GLY A 61 22.14 7.76 2.79
C GLY A 61 22.78 6.78 1.79
N HIS A 62 21.99 5.94 1.11
CA HIS A 62 22.46 4.92 0.16
C HIS A 62 21.83 5.12 -1.23
N GLY A 63 22.22 6.20 -1.92
CA GLY A 63 21.73 6.46 -3.26
C GLY A 63 20.40 7.22 -3.31
N ARG A 64 19.69 7.16 -4.44
CA ARG A 64 18.54 8.02 -4.74
C ARG A 64 17.26 7.51 -4.09
N VAL A 65 16.50 8.43 -3.49
CA VAL A 65 15.15 8.19 -3.00
C VAL A 65 14.15 8.94 -3.87
N GLY A 66 13.17 8.21 -4.43
CA GLY A 66 12.01 8.80 -5.11
C GLY A 66 10.80 8.73 -4.20
N LEU A 67 10.08 9.83 -4.02
CA LEU A 67 8.91 9.91 -3.16
C LEU A 67 7.68 10.33 -3.96
N ARG A 68 6.55 9.69 -3.67
CA ARG A 68 5.24 10.04 -4.20
C ARG A 68 4.22 10.04 -3.07
N VAL A 69 3.42 11.08 -3.01
CA VAL A 69 2.28 11.13 -2.10
C VAL A 69 1.18 10.25 -2.68
N LEU A 70 0.63 9.36 -1.87
CA LEU A 70 -0.54 8.58 -2.26
C LEU A 70 -1.76 9.50 -2.36
N ASP A 71 -2.61 9.21 -3.34
CA ASP A 71 -3.89 9.90 -3.45
C ASP A 71 -4.85 9.47 -2.33
N ASP A 72 -5.97 10.17 -2.23
CA ASP A 72 -6.99 9.90 -1.23
C ASP A 72 -8.16 9.08 -1.80
N SER A 73 -7.95 8.35 -2.91
CA SER A 73 -9.02 7.56 -3.56
C SER A 73 -9.53 6.44 -2.67
N GLY A 74 -8.65 5.91 -1.80
CA GLY A 74 -8.92 4.72 -1.00
C GLY A 74 -8.81 3.42 -1.81
N ASP A 75 -8.57 3.49 -3.11
CA ASP A 75 -8.32 2.34 -3.98
C ASP A 75 -6.84 2.23 -4.33
N TYR A 76 -6.13 1.40 -3.60
CA TYR A 76 -4.70 1.16 -3.78
C TYR A 76 -4.38 -0.20 -4.40
N ILE A 77 -5.35 -0.85 -5.06
CA ILE A 77 -5.14 -2.19 -5.63
C ILE A 77 -4.04 -2.17 -6.70
N LYS A 78 -4.04 -1.15 -7.57
CA LYS A 78 -3.01 -0.99 -8.60
C LYS A 78 -1.61 -0.83 -8.01
N LEU A 79 -1.50 -0.13 -6.88
CA LEU A 79 -0.24 -0.01 -6.14
C LEU A 79 0.17 -1.35 -5.53
N ALA A 80 -0.77 -2.08 -4.93
CA ALA A 80 -0.51 -3.40 -4.37
C ALA A 80 -0.07 -4.39 -5.45
N ASP A 81 -0.78 -4.44 -6.59
CA ASP A 81 -0.43 -5.27 -7.75
C ASP A 81 0.96 -4.93 -8.29
N TYR A 82 1.28 -3.64 -8.39
CA TYR A 82 2.60 -3.18 -8.80
C TYR A 82 3.67 -3.71 -7.85
N LEU A 83 3.51 -3.54 -6.54
CA LEU A 83 4.47 -4.01 -5.54
C LEU A 83 4.65 -5.54 -5.59
N ILE A 84 3.55 -6.28 -5.71
CA ILE A 84 3.59 -7.75 -5.79
C ILE A 84 4.27 -8.21 -7.09
N LYS A 85 3.95 -7.60 -8.22
CA LYS A 85 4.51 -7.95 -9.53
C LYS A 85 6.03 -7.73 -9.58
N GLN A 86 6.48 -6.56 -9.09
CA GLN A 86 7.90 -6.22 -9.09
C GLN A 86 8.74 -7.15 -8.23
N THR A 87 8.17 -7.64 -7.14
CA THR A 87 8.91 -8.47 -6.18
C THR A 87 8.87 -9.97 -6.49
N ARG A 88 7.98 -10.42 -7.39
CA ARG A 88 7.78 -11.85 -7.65
C ARG A 88 9.07 -12.56 -8.07
N LYS A 89 9.83 -11.97 -8.98
CA LYS A 89 11.09 -12.56 -9.48
C LYS A 89 12.17 -12.60 -8.39
N THR A 90 12.27 -11.51 -7.63
CA THR A 90 13.25 -11.40 -6.53
C THR A 90 12.97 -12.39 -5.41
N TYR A 91 11.71 -12.55 -5.04
CA TYR A 91 11.32 -13.44 -3.95
C TYR A 91 11.46 -14.93 -4.29
N ASN A 92 11.15 -15.29 -5.54
CA ASN A 92 11.23 -16.68 -6.00
C ASN A 92 12.68 -17.14 -6.27
N ASP A 93 13.65 -16.24 -6.22
CA ASP A 93 15.06 -16.55 -6.37
C ASP A 93 15.73 -16.55 -4.97
N PRO A 94 16.15 -17.72 -4.45
CA PRO A 94 16.74 -17.81 -3.11
C PRO A 94 17.99 -16.95 -2.93
N GLU A 95 18.75 -16.70 -4.02
CA GLU A 95 19.96 -15.88 -4.00
C GLU A 95 19.63 -14.38 -3.86
N LYS A 96 18.43 -13.96 -4.28
CA LYS A 96 17.98 -12.56 -4.29
C LYS A 96 16.98 -12.23 -3.19
N ALA A 97 16.33 -13.24 -2.62
CA ALA A 97 15.31 -13.03 -1.59
C ALA A 97 15.89 -12.38 -0.33
N VAL A 98 15.52 -11.14 -0.08
CA VAL A 98 15.96 -10.35 1.10
C VAL A 98 15.15 -10.72 2.34
N PHE A 99 13.86 -11.00 2.17
CA PHE A 99 12.94 -11.30 3.26
C PHE A 99 12.51 -12.78 3.21
N LYS A 100 12.13 -13.33 4.36
CA LYS A 100 11.48 -14.66 4.46
C LYS A 100 10.08 -14.68 3.81
N LYS A 101 9.44 -13.51 3.67
CA LYS A 101 8.15 -13.28 2.99
C LYS A 101 8.36 -12.32 1.83
N ARG A 102 7.38 -12.20 0.94
CA ARG A 102 7.45 -11.22 -0.17
C ARG A 102 7.60 -9.78 0.29
N TRP A 103 7.12 -9.48 1.49
CA TRP A 103 7.18 -8.14 2.07
C TRP A 103 7.56 -8.22 3.54
N CYS A 104 8.01 -7.11 4.09
CA CYS A 104 8.04 -6.87 5.52
C CYS A 104 7.19 -5.66 5.87
N SER A 105 6.65 -5.63 7.09
CA SER A 105 5.79 -4.55 7.55
C SER A 105 6.03 -4.24 9.02
N SER A 106 5.59 -3.07 9.44
CA SER A 106 5.49 -2.73 10.84
C SER A 106 4.36 -3.53 11.52
N ARG A 107 4.52 -3.84 12.80
CA ARG A 107 3.54 -4.65 13.57
C ARG A 107 2.29 -3.87 14.00
N ASN A 108 2.32 -2.55 13.87
CA ASN A 108 1.26 -1.63 14.27
C ASN A 108 0.35 -1.21 13.11
N LEU A 109 0.31 -2.01 12.04
CA LEU A 109 -0.70 -1.86 11.00
C LEU A 109 -2.06 -2.33 11.53
N LYS A 110 -3.11 -1.62 11.14
CA LYS A 110 -4.47 -2.08 11.38
C LYS A 110 -4.76 -3.25 10.43
N GLU A 111 -5.17 -4.37 10.99
CA GLU A 111 -5.60 -5.52 10.19
C GLU A 111 -7.01 -5.27 9.64
N PRO A 112 -7.35 -5.86 8.47
CA PRO A 112 -8.71 -5.83 7.94
C PRO A 112 -9.68 -6.52 8.90
N GLU A 113 -10.84 -5.92 9.10
CA GLU A 113 -11.94 -6.56 9.81
C GLU A 113 -12.65 -7.52 8.85
N VAL A 114 -12.72 -8.80 9.22
CA VAL A 114 -13.38 -9.84 8.44
C VAL A 114 -14.72 -10.18 9.10
N GLU A 115 -15.81 -9.97 8.35
CA GLU A 115 -17.13 -10.41 8.75
C GLU A 115 -17.56 -11.60 7.89
N THR A 116 -18.07 -12.64 8.54
CA THR A 116 -18.63 -13.80 7.86
C THR A 116 -20.11 -13.91 8.15
N ASN A 117 -20.93 -13.86 7.11
CA ASN A 117 -22.38 -13.98 7.22
C ASN A 117 -22.89 -15.15 6.39
N ILE A 118 -23.81 -15.93 6.94
CA ILE A 118 -24.48 -16.99 6.19
C ILE A 118 -25.60 -16.39 5.35
N VAL A 119 -25.50 -16.54 4.03
CA VAL A 119 -26.51 -16.09 3.09
C VAL A 119 -27.40 -17.25 2.72
N LYS A 120 -28.70 -17.14 3.01
CA LYS A 120 -29.71 -18.14 2.59
C LYS A 120 -30.16 -17.87 1.17
N ALA A 121 -29.31 -18.13 0.20
CA ALA A 121 -29.60 -17.94 -1.22
C ALA A 121 -28.81 -18.97 -2.04
N ASP A 122 -29.44 -19.53 -3.05
CA ASP A 122 -28.85 -20.54 -3.92
C ASP A 122 -28.11 -19.93 -5.12
N SER A 123 -28.21 -18.62 -5.30
CA SER A 123 -27.57 -17.91 -6.41
C SER A 123 -27.18 -16.48 -6.03
N TRP A 124 -26.21 -15.93 -6.72
CA TRP A 124 -25.80 -14.55 -6.60
C TRP A 124 -26.55 -13.67 -7.62
N ARG A 125 -26.78 -12.41 -7.25
CA ARG A 125 -27.32 -11.44 -8.21
C ARG A 125 -26.28 -11.17 -9.28
N GLU A 126 -26.73 -11.01 -10.53
CA GLU A 126 -25.85 -10.64 -11.64
C GLU A 126 -25.04 -9.36 -11.34
N TYR A 127 -25.72 -8.36 -10.76
CA TYR A 127 -25.05 -7.14 -10.28
C TYR A 127 -25.17 -7.03 -8.77
N PRO A 128 -24.06 -7.05 -8.02
CA PRO A 128 -24.09 -6.88 -6.57
C PRO A 128 -24.57 -5.47 -6.22
N LYS A 129 -25.22 -5.34 -5.05
CA LYS A 129 -25.74 -4.07 -4.57
C LYS A 129 -24.82 -3.52 -3.47
N ALA A 130 -24.30 -2.31 -3.69
CA ALA A 130 -23.49 -1.63 -2.67
C ALA A 130 -24.34 -1.20 -1.47
N PRO A 131 -23.84 -1.31 -0.23
CA PRO A 131 -24.42 -0.69 0.94
C PRO A 131 -24.45 0.84 0.82
N LYS A 132 -25.28 1.49 1.63
CA LYS A 132 -25.35 2.96 1.67
C LYS A 132 -23.96 3.56 1.99
N GLY A 133 -23.54 4.51 1.19
CA GLY A 133 -22.25 5.20 1.36
C GLY A 133 -21.05 4.49 0.70
N TYR A 134 -21.29 3.41 -0.02
CA TYR A 134 -20.27 2.71 -0.80
C TYR A 134 -20.64 2.68 -2.28
N MET A 135 -19.65 2.54 -3.13
CA MET A 135 -19.80 2.27 -4.56
C MET A 135 -18.95 1.06 -4.95
N ILE A 136 -19.51 0.23 -5.83
CA ILE A 136 -18.80 -0.91 -6.40
C ILE A 136 -17.84 -0.40 -7.47
N ILE A 137 -16.64 -1.00 -7.53
CA ILE A 137 -15.70 -0.81 -8.61
C ILE A 137 -16.10 -1.79 -9.73
N PRO A 138 -16.64 -1.33 -10.87
CA PRO A 138 -17.24 -2.22 -11.89
C PRO A 138 -16.27 -3.29 -12.37
N ASP A 139 -15.03 -2.91 -12.67
CA ASP A 139 -13.98 -3.82 -13.18
C ASP A 139 -13.47 -4.83 -12.13
N SER A 140 -14.05 -4.83 -10.94
CA SER A 140 -13.68 -5.77 -9.87
C SER A 140 -14.68 -6.90 -9.69
N ILE A 141 -15.75 -6.93 -10.45
CA ILE A 141 -16.78 -7.96 -10.30
C ILE A 141 -16.32 -9.23 -11.02
N GLU A 142 -16.21 -10.30 -10.26
CA GLU A 142 -15.82 -11.62 -10.75
C GLU A 142 -16.83 -12.67 -10.30
N TYR A 143 -17.10 -13.63 -11.15
CA TYR A 143 -17.98 -14.77 -10.89
C TYR A 143 -17.23 -16.05 -11.20
N GLY A 144 -17.56 -17.11 -10.49
CA GLY A 144 -16.99 -18.42 -10.76
C GLY A 144 -17.65 -19.50 -9.93
N VAL A 145 -17.15 -20.71 -10.12
CA VAL A 145 -17.47 -21.88 -9.30
C VAL A 145 -16.18 -22.31 -8.62
N SER A 146 -16.24 -22.51 -7.31
CA SER A 146 -15.09 -22.96 -6.54
C SER A 146 -14.73 -24.39 -6.94
N GLU A 147 -13.51 -24.61 -7.39
CA GLU A 147 -13.00 -25.95 -7.73
C GLU A 147 -12.95 -26.89 -6.51
N ILE A 148 -12.87 -26.33 -5.29
CA ILE A 148 -12.78 -27.09 -4.05
C ILE A 148 -14.16 -27.50 -3.55
N THR A 149 -15.14 -26.59 -3.59
CA THR A 149 -16.45 -26.79 -2.97
C THR A 149 -17.57 -27.04 -3.96
N GLY A 150 -17.37 -26.74 -5.25
CA GLY A 150 -18.39 -26.81 -6.29
C GLY A 150 -19.47 -25.72 -6.20
N TYR A 151 -19.38 -24.81 -5.21
CA TYR A 151 -20.36 -23.74 -5.05
C TYR A 151 -20.02 -22.51 -5.89
N PRO A 152 -21.05 -21.80 -6.42
CA PRO A 152 -20.83 -20.53 -7.11
C PRO A 152 -20.35 -19.45 -6.14
N TYR A 153 -19.42 -18.64 -6.57
CA TYR A 153 -18.97 -17.47 -5.83
C TYR A 153 -19.10 -16.20 -6.65
N GLN A 154 -19.19 -15.08 -5.93
CA GLN A 154 -19.12 -13.74 -6.50
C GLN A 154 -18.12 -12.94 -5.68
N TYR A 155 -17.17 -12.29 -6.36
CA TYR A 155 -16.21 -11.37 -5.76
C TYR A 155 -16.39 -9.97 -6.36
N TYR A 156 -16.32 -8.95 -5.54
CA TYR A 156 -16.30 -7.56 -5.98
C TYR A 156 -15.68 -6.66 -4.90
N ARG A 157 -15.21 -5.50 -5.32
CA ARG A 157 -14.61 -4.50 -4.45
C ARG A 157 -15.50 -3.28 -4.35
N MET A 158 -15.51 -2.67 -3.17
CA MET A 158 -16.25 -1.45 -2.90
C MET A 158 -15.32 -0.40 -2.30
N ILE A 159 -15.57 0.85 -2.63
CA ILE A 159 -14.94 2.01 -2.00
C ILE A 159 -15.99 2.86 -1.31
N LYS A 160 -15.61 3.44 -0.18
CA LYS A 160 -16.47 4.38 0.54
C LYS A 160 -16.60 5.68 -0.26
N ILE A 161 -17.81 6.14 -0.47
CA ILE A 161 -18.06 7.42 -1.14
C ILE A 161 -17.60 8.53 -0.19
N PRO A 162 -16.68 9.43 -0.63
CA PRO A 162 -16.24 10.54 0.23
C PRO A 162 -17.38 11.46 0.62
N ASP A 163 -17.48 11.78 1.91
CA ASP A 163 -18.45 12.73 2.41
C ASP A 163 -18.28 14.11 1.73
N LYS A 164 -19.41 14.79 1.44
CA LYS A 164 -19.39 16.12 0.79
C LYS A 164 -18.49 17.12 1.52
N LYS A 165 -18.46 17.09 2.86
CA LYS A 165 -17.60 17.94 3.70
C LYS A 165 -16.09 17.70 3.50
N GLN A 166 -15.69 16.48 3.17
CA GLN A 166 -14.29 16.20 2.85
C GLN A 166 -13.89 16.71 1.45
N LYS A 167 -14.82 16.72 0.49
CA LYS A 167 -14.57 17.29 -0.84
C LYS A 167 -14.34 18.80 -0.79
N GLU A 168 -15.04 19.53 0.06
CA GLU A 168 -14.88 20.98 0.23
C GLU A 168 -13.55 21.33 0.90
N LYS A 169 -13.17 20.63 1.99
CA LYS A 169 -11.85 20.81 2.62
C LYS A 169 -10.70 20.54 1.64
N LYS A 170 -10.82 19.52 0.79
CA LYS A 170 -9.80 19.19 -0.23
C LYS A 170 -9.71 20.25 -1.33
N ARG A 171 -10.83 20.86 -1.73
CA ARG A 171 -10.83 21.98 -2.69
C ARG A 171 -10.11 23.21 -2.13
N TYR A 172 -10.32 23.50 -0.84
CA TYR A 172 -9.68 24.63 -0.14
C TYR A 172 -8.17 24.46 -0.04
N VAL A 173 -7.70 23.28 0.33
CA VAL A 173 -6.28 22.97 0.41
C VAL A 173 -5.60 22.99 -0.98
N LYS A 174 -6.26 22.47 -2.01
CA LYS A 174 -5.73 22.47 -3.39
C LYS A 174 -5.61 23.88 -3.99
N ASN A 175 -6.52 24.77 -3.63
CA ASN A 175 -6.50 26.16 -4.12
C ASN A 175 -5.46 27.04 -3.38
N ASN A 176 -5.13 26.72 -2.13
CA ASN A 176 -4.15 27.45 -1.35
C ASN A 176 -2.69 27.00 -1.56
N ILE A 177 -2.46 25.85 -2.22
CA ILE A 177 -1.12 25.36 -2.58
C ILE A 177 -0.66 25.91 -3.95
N ARG A 178 -1.54 26.56 -4.71
CA ARG A 178 -1.20 27.09 -6.04
C ARG A 178 -0.83 28.57 -5.98
N HIS A 179 0.17 28.99 -5.22
CA HIS A 179 1.01 30.18 -5.51
C HIS A 179 2.07 30.36 -4.41
N PRO A 180 3.32 29.97 -4.64
CA PRO A 180 4.40 30.84 -4.21
C PRO A 180 4.46 31.97 -5.24
N ALA A 181 4.24 33.20 -4.78
CA ALA A 181 4.49 34.40 -5.57
C ALA A 181 5.93 34.35 -6.12
N GLN A 182 6.05 34.52 -7.43
CA GLN A 182 7.31 34.88 -8.04
C GLN A 182 7.63 36.32 -7.57
N CYS A 183 8.71 36.46 -6.83
CA CYS A 183 9.52 37.67 -6.76
C CYS A 183 10.90 37.31 -7.26
#